data_810846ac60434353c216bbdf715a50fb
#
_entry.id   810846ac60434353c216bbdf715a50fb
#
_cell.length_a   1.000
_cell.length_b   1.000
_cell.length_c   1.000
_cell.angle_alpha   90.00
_cell.angle_beta   90.00
_cell.angle_gamma   90.00
#
_symmetry.space_group_name_H-M   'P 1'
#
loop_
_entity.id
_entity.type
_entity.pdbx_description
1 polymer ?
#
loop_
_entity_poly.entity_id
_entity_poly.type
_entity_poly.pdbx_seq_one_letter_code
_entity_poly.pdbx_strand_id
1 'polypeptide(L)'
;ELEIVSLRREQLEQETYMLRHRIIVGSVISLLGILLLGSLYARQRQRARIALLANAACEKEREFLELQKETEQRLTRKYIDGLESERERMATELHDDVCNNLLALEMNIRTISTEEGADLDKQLDLLNNTRERLRKLSHELMPPVFQYATLDELLADYVLHLSLPEGTHAEYHSTVGVDWNVVPKSISFECYRIVQEAVSNAVKYAGSTCIQVELVLENNDLSILVADDGKGFDMSKKTKGIGLRTIWQRAETVGAEVELVSSPGKGTRLKINVLI
;
A
#
# COMPACT_ATOMS: atom_id res chain seq x y z
N GLU A 1 61.20 84.29 -42.84
CA GLU A 1 60.05 84.25 -41.88
C GLU A 1 58.80 83.57 -42.44
N LEU A 2 58.41 83.80 -43.69
CA LEU A 2 57.26 83.24 -44.35
C LEU A 2 57.34 81.68 -44.48
N GLU A 3 58.50 81.12 -44.71
CA GLU A 3 58.77 79.70 -44.86
C GLU A 3 58.63 78.97 -43.52
N ILE A 4 59.02 79.55 -42.40
CA ILE A 4 58.86 78.98 -41.06
C ILE A 4 57.38 78.97 -40.67
N VAL A 5 56.61 79.96 -41.06
CA VAL A 5 55.16 80.03 -40.80
C VAL A 5 54.37 78.98 -41.59
N SER A 6 54.77 78.77 -42.86
CA SER A 6 54.13 77.70 -43.71
C SER A 6 54.40 76.26 -43.17
N LEU A 7 55.67 76.01 -42.78
CA LEU A 7 56.03 74.71 -42.16
C LEU A 7 55.32 74.47 -40.85
N ARG A 8 55.15 75.47 -40.05
CA ARG A 8 54.43 75.37 -38.75
C ARG A 8 52.93 75.15 -38.98
N ARG A 9 52.36 75.68 -40.01
CA ARG A 9 50.97 75.49 -40.39
C ARG A 9 50.76 74.08 -40.92
N GLU A 10 51.64 73.54 -41.75
CA GLU A 10 51.58 72.12 -42.21
C GLU A 10 51.70 71.12 -41.05
N GLN A 11 52.62 71.42 -40.08
CA GLN A 11 52.72 70.57 -38.87
C GLN A 11 51.46 70.61 -38.06
N LEU A 12 50.83 71.75 -37.87
CA LEU A 12 49.55 71.87 -37.14
C LEU A 12 48.41 71.16 -37.86
N GLU A 13 48.38 71.26 -39.21
CA GLU A 13 47.34 70.50 -40.00
C GLU A 13 47.55 68.99 -39.90
N GLN A 14 48.79 68.52 -39.92
CA GLN A 14 49.11 67.09 -39.74
C GLN A 14 48.76 66.62 -38.30
N GLU A 15 49.08 67.40 -37.26
CA GLU A 15 48.71 67.07 -35.90
C GLU A 15 47.18 66.98 -35.71
N THR A 16 46.44 67.97 -36.25
CA THR A 16 44.97 67.99 -36.18
C THR A 16 44.35 66.84 -36.95
N TYR A 17 44.94 66.51 -38.11
CA TYR A 17 44.47 65.27 -38.88
C TYR A 17 44.69 63.98 -38.11
N MET A 18 45.89 63.81 -37.53
CA MET A 18 46.18 62.62 -36.72
C MET A 18 45.30 62.53 -35.46
N LEU A 19 45.03 63.69 -34.85
CA LEU A 19 44.12 63.70 -33.67
C LEU A 19 42.68 63.33 -34.03
N ARG A 20 42.17 63.90 -35.14
CA ARG A 20 40.83 63.49 -35.67
C ARG A 20 40.77 62.04 -36.00
N HIS A 21 41.78 61.48 -36.66
CA HIS A 21 41.87 60.10 -37.02
C HIS A 21 41.86 59.17 -35.77
N ARG A 22 42.65 59.54 -34.73
CA ARG A 22 42.65 58.81 -33.45
C ARG A 22 41.30 58.84 -32.74
N ILE A 23 40.60 59.96 -32.76
CA ILE A 23 39.25 60.08 -32.17
C ILE A 23 38.25 59.22 -32.92
N ILE A 24 38.26 59.22 -34.28
CA ILE A 24 37.38 58.44 -35.10
C ILE A 24 37.62 56.91 -34.87
N VAL A 25 38.89 56.49 -34.91
CA VAL A 25 39.27 55.10 -34.68
C VAL A 25 38.87 54.65 -33.28
N GLY A 26 39.13 55.47 -32.27
CA GLY A 26 38.74 55.23 -30.87
C GLY A 26 37.21 55.10 -30.72
N SER A 27 36.45 55.97 -31.36
CA SER A 27 34.98 55.94 -31.39
C SER A 27 34.43 54.66 -32.05
N VAL A 28 35.00 54.25 -33.14
CA VAL A 28 34.61 53.01 -33.85
C VAL A 28 34.92 51.80 -32.99
N ILE A 29 36.10 51.74 -32.37
CA ILE A 29 36.47 50.63 -31.46
C ILE A 29 35.51 50.57 -30.25
N SER A 30 35.19 51.71 -29.67
CA SER A 30 34.25 51.79 -28.55
C SER A 30 32.85 51.33 -28.93
N LEU A 31 32.36 51.75 -30.10
CA LEU A 31 31.06 51.31 -30.65
C LEU A 31 31.02 49.81 -30.88
N LEU A 32 32.07 49.26 -31.50
CA LEU A 32 32.19 47.81 -31.69
C LEU A 32 32.24 47.05 -30.39
N GLY A 33 32.94 47.57 -29.39
CA GLY A 33 32.97 47.00 -28.04
C GLY A 33 31.59 46.99 -27.36
N ILE A 34 30.83 48.08 -27.49
CA ILE A 34 29.44 48.15 -26.95
C ILE A 34 28.52 47.13 -27.68
N LEU A 35 28.63 47.04 -29.00
CA LEU A 35 27.84 46.06 -29.76
C LEU A 35 28.21 44.62 -29.39
N LEU A 36 29.48 44.31 -29.22
CA LEU A 36 29.94 43.00 -28.77
C LEU A 36 29.40 42.66 -27.38
N LEU A 37 29.54 43.56 -26.43
CA LEU A 37 29.02 43.37 -25.07
C LEU A 37 27.51 43.21 -25.08
N GLY A 38 26.79 44.00 -25.87
CA GLY A 38 25.35 43.89 -26.03
C GLY A 38 24.94 42.53 -26.59
N SER A 39 25.69 42.05 -27.62
CA SER A 39 25.44 40.70 -28.22
C SER A 39 25.73 39.57 -27.25
N LEU A 40 26.78 39.67 -26.46
CA LEU A 40 27.11 38.68 -25.40
C LEU A 40 26.05 38.67 -24.31
N TYR A 41 25.63 39.84 -23.86
CA TYR A 41 24.54 39.97 -22.86
C TYR A 41 23.22 39.38 -23.38
N ALA A 42 22.86 39.68 -24.63
CA ALA A 42 21.66 39.14 -25.25
C ALA A 42 21.71 37.61 -25.34
N ARG A 43 22.87 37.04 -25.75
CA ARG A 43 23.08 35.58 -25.78
C ARG A 43 23.02 34.95 -24.39
N GLN A 44 23.62 35.58 -23.40
CA GLN A 44 23.56 35.09 -22.02
C GLN A 44 22.12 35.08 -21.50
N ARG A 45 21.36 36.15 -21.76
CA ARG A 45 19.94 36.26 -21.39
C ARG A 45 19.06 35.23 -22.08
N GLN A 46 19.30 34.94 -23.37
CA GLN A 46 18.59 33.88 -24.08
C GLN A 46 18.92 32.51 -23.52
N ARG A 47 20.20 32.22 -23.22
CA ARG A 47 20.60 30.95 -22.58
C ARG A 47 19.94 30.76 -21.21
N ALA A 48 19.90 31.80 -20.39
CA ALA A 48 19.22 31.75 -19.10
C ALA A 48 17.72 31.49 -19.24
N ARG A 49 17.06 32.13 -20.22
CA ARG A 49 15.63 31.85 -20.51
C ARG A 49 15.38 30.42 -20.97
N ILE A 50 16.20 29.90 -21.86
CA ILE A 50 16.09 28.52 -22.37
C ILE A 50 16.31 27.52 -21.22
N ALA A 51 17.32 27.75 -20.36
CA ALA A 51 17.57 26.90 -19.20
C ALA A 51 16.39 26.91 -18.21
N LEU A 52 15.80 28.09 -17.98
CA LEU A 52 14.64 28.22 -17.08
C LEU A 52 13.40 27.51 -17.64
N LEU A 53 13.15 27.62 -18.96
CA LEU A 53 12.05 26.91 -19.63
C LEU A 53 12.29 25.39 -19.65
N ALA A 54 13.53 24.95 -19.88
CA ALA A 54 13.90 23.55 -19.86
C ALA A 54 13.71 22.93 -18.46
N ASN A 55 14.13 23.64 -17.42
CA ASN A 55 13.90 23.20 -16.04
C ASN A 55 12.40 23.10 -15.70
N ALA A 56 11.61 24.12 -16.05
CA ALA A 56 10.17 24.10 -15.83
C ALA A 56 9.46 22.99 -16.63
N ALA A 57 9.93 22.68 -17.85
CA ALA A 57 9.42 21.57 -18.62
C ALA A 57 9.76 20.22 -17.97
N CYS A 58 11.00 20.06 -17.52
CA CYS A 58 11.45 18.84 -16.83
C CYS A 58 10.70 18.62 -15.49
N GLU A 59 10.41 19.69 -14.77
CA GLU A 59 9.65 19.65 -13.51
C GLU A 59 8.21 19.18 -13.78
N LYS A 60 7.54 19.75 -14.77
CA LYS A 60 6.21 19.32 -15.21
C LYS A 60 6.17 17.87 -15.70
N GLU A 61 7.20 17.44 -16.41
CA GLU A 61 7.30 16.05 -16.86
C GLU A 61 7.45 15.09 -15.69
N ARG A 62 8.22 15.44 -14.65
CA ARG A 62 8.33 14.68 -13.42
C ARG A 62 7.00 14.60 -12.67
N GLU A 63 6.32 15.73 -12.46
CA GLU A 63 5.01 15.77 -11.84
C GLU A 63 4.00 14.91 -12.61
N PHE A 64 4.02 14.96 -13.94
CA PHE A 64 3.15 14.13 -14.78
C PHE A 64 3.44 12.63 -14.62
N LEU A 65 4.72 12.23 -14.62
CA LEU A 65 5.13 10.84 -14.40
C LEU A 65 4.77 10.33 -13.01
N GLU A 66 4.94 11.15 -11.98
CA GLU A 66 4.54 10.81 -10.61
C GLU A 66 3.02 10.62 -10.52
N LEU A 67 2.24 11.54 -11.08
CA LEU A 67 0.78 11.43 -11.11
C LEU A 67 0.31 10.21 -11.90
N GLN A 68 0.97 9.90 -13.01
CA GLN A 68 0.67 8.71 -13.82
C GLN A 68 0.94 7.43 -13.02
N LYS A 69 2.09 7.36 -12.35
CA LYS A 69 2.47 6.22 -11.50
C LYS A 69 1.49 6.04 -10.33
N GLU A 70 1.13 7.13 -9.68
CA GLU A 70 0.16 7.11 -8.58
C GLU A 70 -1.23 6.65 -9.06
N THR A 71 -1.66 7.12 -10.22
CA THR A 71 -2.94 6.71 -10.83
C THR A 71 -2.93 5.23 -11.20
N GLU A 72 -1.85 4.73 -11.79
CA GLU A 72 -1.68 3.32 -12.14
C GLU A 72 -1.69 2.44 -10.88
N GLN A 73 -0.97 2.83 -9.84
CA GLN A 73 -0.98 2.14 -8.56
C GLN A 73 -2.38 2.11 -7.93
N ARG A 74 -3.11 3.22 -8.01
CA ARG A 74 -4.47 3.33 -7.48
C ARG A 74 -5.47 2.47 -8.26
N LEU A 75 -5.34 2.41 -9.59
CA LEU A 75 -6.16 1.53 -10.42
C LEU A 75 -5.86 0.06 -10.17
N THR A 76 -4.58 -0.30 -10.09
CA THR A 76 -4.14 -1.66 -9.77
C THR A 76 -4.65 -2.09 -8.40
N ARG A 77 -4.57 -1.22 -7.39
CA ARG A 77 -5.10 -1.49 -6.04
C ARG A 77 -6.61 -1.73 -6.08
N LYS A 78 -7.37 -0.84 -6.72
CA LYS A 78 -8.83 -1.02 -6.87
C LYS A 78 -9.21 -2.28 -7.63
N TYR A 79 -8.43 -2.66 -8.63
CA TYR A 79 -8.66 -3.90 -9.38
C TYR A 79 -8.39 -5.13 -8.50
N ILE A 80 -7.31 -5.13 -7.73
CA ILE A 80 -6.98 -6.19 -6.77
C ILE A 80 -8.07 -6.29 -5.70
N ASP A 81 -8.46 -5.16 -5.07
CA ASP A 81 -9.52 -5.11 -4.07
C ASP A 81 -10.85 -5.68 -4.61
N GLY A 82 -11.18 -5.36 -5.87
CA GLY A 82 -12.37 -5.89 -6.54
C GLY A 82 -12.29 -7.40 -6.78
N LEU A 83 -11.14 -7.91 -7.23
CA LEU A 83 -10.91 -9.36 -7.40
C LEU A 83 -10.94 -10.10 -6.06
N GLU A 84 -10.35 -9.51 -5.02
CA GLU A 84 -10.37 -10.09 -3.68
C GLU A 84 -11.79 -10.17 -3.14
N SER A 85 -12.56 -9.09 -3.25
CA SER A 85 -13.96 -9.06 -2.83
C SER A 85 -14.81 -10.10 -3.55
N GLU A 86 -14.62 -10.30 -4.87
CA GLU A 86 -15.34 -11.29 -5.64
C GLU A 86 -14.91 -12.72 -5.27
N ARG A 87 -13.62 -12.96 -5.06
CA ARG A 87 -13.10 -14.27 -4.58
C ARG A 87 -13.61 -14.59 -3.18
N GLU A 88 -13.64 -13.60 -2.29
CA GLU A 88 -14.19 -13.76 -0.94
C GLU A 88 -15.68 -14.08 -0.97
N ARG A 89 -16.44 -13.41 -1.83
CA ARG A 89 -17.86 -13.71 -2.06
C ARG A 89 -18.05 -15.15 -2.53
N MET A 90 -17.27 -15.57 -3.55
CA MET A 90 -17.34 -16.95 -4.06
C MET A 90 -16.92 -18.00 -3.01
N ALA A 91 -15.87 -17.73 -2.23
CA ALA A 91 -15.40 -18.61 -1.18
C ALA A 91 -16.47 -18.77 -0.07
N THR A 92 -17.11 -17.66 0.31
CA THR A 92 -18.20 -17.66 1.30
C THR A 92 -19.43 -18.39 0.78
N GLU A 93 -19.84 -18.14 -0.46
CA GLU A 93 -20.98 -18.86 -1.08
C GLU A 93 -20.70 -20.36 -1.20
N LEU A 94 -19.48 -20.76 -1.59
CA LEU A 94 -19.09 -22.18 -1.63
C LEU A 94 -19.11 -22.82 -0.24
N HIS A 95 -18.63 -22.11 0.77
CA HIS A 95 -18.58 -22.62 2.14
C HIS A 95 -19.97 -22.70 2.76
N ASP A 96 -20.75 -21.62 2.69
CA ASP A 96 -22.02 -21.50 3.41
C ASP A 96 -23.17 -22.24 2.72
N ASP A 97 -23.28 -22.13 1.40
CA ASP A 97 -24.38 -22.76 0.68
C ASP A 97 -24.07 -24.20 0.31
N VAL A 98 -22.88 -24.48 -0.21
CA VAL A 98 -22.61 -25.84 -0.73
C VAL A 98 -22.13 -26.78 0.36
N CYS A 99 -21.15 -26.35 1.20
CA CYS A 99 -20.64 -27.23 2.27
C CYS A 99 -21.67 -27.50 3.35
N ASN A 100 -22.49 -26.50 3.73
CA ASN A 100 -23.54 -26.67 4.73
C ASN A 100 -24.70 -27.54 4.18
N ASN A 101 -25.07 -27.41 2.89
CA ASN A 101 -26.07 -28.24 2.27
C ASN A 101 -25.59 -29.69 2.14
N LEU A 102 -24.31 -29.91 1.84
CA LEU A 102 -23.72 -31.25 1.83
C LEU A 102 -23.69 -31.89 3.23
N LEU A 103 -23.39 -31.11 4.26
CA LEU A 103 -23.43 -31.54 5.66
C LEU A 103 -24.86 -31.94 6.08
N ALA A 104 -25.86 -31.11 5.72
CA ALA A 104 -27.25 -31.40 5.99
C ALA A 104 -27.72 -32.68 5.25
N LEU A 105 -27.28 -32.88 4.00
CA LEU A 105 -27.55 -34.09 3.22
C LEU A 105 -26.89 -35.32 3.86
N GLU A 106 -25.64 -35.21 4.30
CA GLU A 106 -24.94 -36.27 5.05
C GLU A 106 -25.72 -36.67 6.31
N MET A 107 -26.15 -35.69 7.11
CA MET A 107 -26.95 -35.96 8.31
C MET A 107 -28.29 -36.61 8.01
N ASN A 108 -28.98 -36.20 6.96
CA ASN A 108 -30.24 -36.79 6.55
C ASN A 108 -30.07 -38.23 6.06
N ILE A 109 -29.02 -38.51 5.29
CA ILE A 109 -28.70 -39.86 4.82
C ILE A 109 -28.39 -40.79 6.00
N ARG A 110 -27.62 -40.33 6.99
CA ARG A 110 -27.28 -41.09 8.21
C ARG A 110 -28.53 -41.43 9.05
N THR A 111 -29.55 -40.57 9.06
CA THR A 111 -30.80 -40.77 9.79
C THR A 111 -31.76 -41.78 9.08
N ILE A 112 -31.68 -41.89 7.77
CA ILE A 112 -32.54 -42.79 6.98
C ILE A 112 -32.01 -44.24 6.97
N SER A 113 -30.71 -44.42 7.24
CA SER A 113 -30.03 -45.72 7.03
C SER A 113 -30.02 -46.63 8.24
N THR A 114 -31.11 -47.20 8.54
CA THR A 114 -31.16 -48.29 9.52
C THR A 114 -31.29 -49.71 8.93
N GLU A 115 -31.45 -49.86 7.60
CA GLU A 115 -31.75 -51.21 7.02
C GLU A 115 -30.91 -51.64 5.80
N GLU A 116 -30.08 -50.81 5.15
CA GLU A 116 -29.28 -51.23 3.95
C GLU A 116 -27.84 -50.67 3.99
N GLY A 117 -26.97 -51.33 4.75
CA GLY A 117 -25.71 -50.72 5.21
C GLY A 117 -24.56 -50.56 4.21
N ALA A 118 -24.45 -51.33 3.12
CA ALA A 118 -23.18 -51.34 2.35
C ALA A 118 -23.10 -50.38 1.16
N ASP A 119 -24.21 -49.94 0.58
CA ASP A 119 -24.22 -48.97 -0.54
C ASP A 119 -24.22 -47.52 -0.04
N LEU A 120 -24.63 -47.31 1.18
CA LEU A 120 -24.72 -46.05 1.85
C LEU A 120 -23.34 -45.51 2.31
N ASP A 121 -22.48 -46.41 2.79
CA ASP A 121 -21.11 -46.04 3.19
C ASP A 121 -20.32 -45.48 1.99
N LYS A 122 -20.50 -46.03 0.79
CA LYS A 122 -19.89 -45.51 -0.43
C LYS A 122 -20.40 -44.10 -0.81
N GLN A 123 -21.71 -43.86 -0.60
CA GLN A 123 -22.31 -42.54 -0.86
C GLN A 123 -21.86 -41.51 0.15
N LEU A 124 -21.73 -41.88 1.42
CA LEU A 124 -21.16 -41.02 2.48
C LEU A 124 -19.69 -40.71 2.21
N ASP A 125 -18.90 -41.68 1.76
CA ASP A 125 -17.51 -41.47 1.37
C ASP A 125 -17.40 -40.53 0.17
N LEU A 126 -18.28 -40.68 -0.83
CA LEU A 126 -18.31 -39.76 -1.98
C LEU A 126 -18.69 -38.34 -1.56
N LEU A 127 -19.65 -38.23 -0.65
CA LEU A 127 -20.09 -36.92 -0.11
C LEU A 127 -18.97 -36.24 0.67
N ASN A 128 -18.29 -36.95 1.54
CA ASN A 128 -17.14 -36.46 2.29
C ASN A 128 -15.99 -36.05 1.35
N ASN A 129 -15.67 -36.84 0.35
CA ASN A 129 -14.67 -36.53 -0.65
C ASN A 129 -15.03 -35.26 -1.45
N THR A 130 -16.31 -35.07 -1.78
CA THR A 130 -16.79 -33.89 -2.49
C THR A 130 -16.69 -32.64 -1.61
N ARG A 131 -17.08 -32.76 -0.34
CA ARG A 131 -16.91 -31.66 0.65
C ARG A 131 -15.44 -31.22 0.79
N GLU A 132 -14.54 -32.20 0.92
CA GLU A 132 -13.11 -31.91 1.02
C GLU A 132 -12.53 -31.25 -0.27
N ARG A 133 -12.99 -31.64 -1.45
CA ARG A 133 -12.63 -31.02 -2.71
C ARG A 133 -13.12 -29.58 -2.80
N LEU A 134 -14.35 -29.33 -2.39
CA LEU A 134 -14.91 -27.97 -2.36
C LEU A 134 -14.19 -27.07 -1.35
N ARG A 135 -13.82 -27.63 -0.20
CA ARG A 135 -13.02 -26.94 0.80
C ARG A 135 -11.65 -26.55 0.22
N LYS A 136 -10.98 -27.45 -0.50
CA LYS A 136 -9.72 -27.14 -1.19
C LYS A 136 -9.89 -26.05 -2.25
N LEU A 137 -10.94 -26.10 -3.07
CA LEU A 137 -11.25 -25.06 -4.05
C LEU A 137 -11.50 -23.69 -3.40
N SER A 138 -12.20 -23.67 -2.28
CA SER A 138 -12.39 -22.44 -1.49
C SER A 138 -11.05 -21.85 -1.02
N HIS A 139 -10.10 -22.69 -0.60
CA HIS A 139 -8.74 -22.25 -0.25
C HIS A 139 -7.90 -21.82 -1.46
N GLU A 140 -8.10 -22.42 -2.64
CA GLU A 140 -7.43 -22.04 -3.88
C GLU A 140 -7.90 -20.68 -4.43
N LEU A 141 -9.06 -20.18 -4.02
CA LEU A 141 -9.55 -18.84 -4.32
C LEU A 141 -8.84 -17.73 -3.52
N MET A 142 -7.79 -18.09 -2.79
CA MET A 142 -6.96 -17.17 -2.02
C MET A 142 -6.41 -16.03 -2.91
N PRO A 143 -6.43 -14.77 -2.45
CA PRO A 143 -5.89 -13.64 -3.20
C PRO A 143 -4.42 -13.83 -3.61
N PRO A 144 -4.02 -13.43 -4.83
CA PRO A 144 -2.65 -13.62 -5.32
C PRO A 144 -1.57 -12.98 -4.43
N VAL A 145 -1.90 -11.91 -3.70
CA VAL A 145 -0.96 -11.21 -2.81
C VAL A 145 -0.38 -12.14 -1.75
N PHE A 146 -1.14 -13.13 -1.27
CA PHE A 146 -0.67 -14.12 -0.31
C PHE A 146 0.35 -15.12 -0.88
N GLN A 147 0.51 -15.16 -2.21
CA GLN A 147 1.53 -16.01 -2.83
C GLN A 147 2.94 -15.42 -2.71
N TYR A 148 3.05 -14.11 -2.68
CA TYR A 148 4.32 -13.38 -2.76
C TYR A 148 4.72 -12.66 -1.48
N ALA A 149 3.77 -12.22 -0.67
CA ALA A 149 4.03 -11.53 0.59
C ALA A 149 3.96 -12.48 1.80
N THR A 150 4.69 -12.13 2.86
CA THR A 150 4.63 -12.79 4.16
C THR A 150 3.47 -12.23 4.99
N LEU A 151 3.06 -12.94 6.05
CA LEU A 151 2.02 -12.45 6.97
C LEU A 151 2.41 -11.13 7.62
N ASP A 152 3.68 -10.98 7.98
CA ASP A 152 4.24 -9.75 8.55
C ASP A 152 4.06 -8.56 7.60
N GLU A 153 4.50 -8.70 6.35
CA GLU A 153 4.39 -7.66 5.32
C GLU A 153 2.92 -7.28 5.05
N LEU A 154 2.02 -8.26 5.01
CA LEU A 154 0.60 -8.02 4.78
C LEU A 154 -0.07 -7.27 5.93
N LEU A 155 0.23 -7.64 7.17
CA LEU A 155 -0.33 -6.96 8.34
C LEU A 155 0.26 -5.57 8.53
N ALA A 156 1.56 -5.39 8.28
CA ALA A 156 2.19 -4.08 8.30
C ALA A 156 1.57 -3.12 7.28
N ASP A 157 1.41 -3.58 6.02
CA ASP A 157 0.77 -2.78 4.96
C ASP A 157 -0.70 -2.48 5.30
N TYR A 158 -1.44 -3.46 5.79
CA TYR A 158 -2.83 -3.29 6.18
C TYR A 158 -3.00 -2.23 7.28
N VAL A 159 -2.23 -2.32 8.37
CA VAL A 159 -2.33 -1.36 9.49
C VAL A 159 -1.89 0.04 9.06
N LEU A 160 -0.84 0.15 8.24
CA LEU A 160 -0.35 1.43 7.72
C LEU A 160 -1.40 2.18 6.88
N HIS A 161 -2.25 1.44 6.15
CA HIS A 161 -3.23 2.01 5.22
C HIS A 161 -4.67 2.02 5.78
N LEU A 162 -4.85 1.78 7.08
CA LEU A 162 -6.16 1.87 7.70
C LEU A 162 -6.76 3.28 7.60
N SER A 163 -8.01 3.35 7.14
CA SER A 163 -8.80 4.58 7.23
C SER A 163 -9.40 4.68 8.63
N LEU A 164 -8.76 5.44 9.51
CA LEU A 164 -9.16 5.58 10.91
C LEU A 164 -9.99 6.85 11.14
N PRO A 165 -10.93 6.82 12.10
CA PRO A 165 -11.62 8.03 12.56
C PRO A 165 -10.64 9.06 13.13
N GLU A 166 -11.03 10.33 13.14
CA GLU A 166 -10.23 11.40 13.74
C GLU A 166 -9.96 11.12 15.24
N GLY A 167 -8.70 11.25 15.63
CA GLY A 167 -8.27 10.96 17.01
C GLY A 167 -7.97 9.50 17.31
N THR A 168 -8.12 8.58 16.34
CA THR A 168 -7.74 7.17 16.47
C THR A 168 -6.41 6.92 15.75
N HIS A 169 -5.53 6.12 16.34
CA HIS A 169 -4.32 5.63 15.70
C HIS A 169 -4.21 4.11 15.82
N ALA A 170 -3.45 3.50 14.92
CA ALA A 170 -3.16 2.07 14.97
C ALA A 170 -1.65 1.85 14.99
N GLU A 171 -1.21 0.86 15.77
CA GLU A 171 0.18 0.47 15.92
C GLU A 171 0.36 -0.98 15.51
N TYR A 172 1.45 -1.27 14.82
CA TYR A 172 1.84 -2.62 14.43
C TYR A 172 3.22 -2.96 14.96
N HIS A 173 3.34 -4.11 15.60
CA HIS A 173 4.60 -4.63 16.11
C HIS A 173 4.77 -6.09 15.71
N SER A 174 5.97 -6.45 15.23
CA SER A 174 6.30 -7.84 14.93
C SER A 174 7.67 -8.24 15.49
N THR A 175 7.90 -9.53 15.67
CA THR A 175 9.20 -10.06 16.10
C THR A 175 10.24 -9.81 15.03
N VAL A 176 11.32 -9.11 15.41
CA VAL A 176 12.43 -8.78 14.50
C VAL A 176 13.36 -9.96 14.29
N GLY A 177 13.89 -10.13 13.07
CA GLY A 177 14.91 -11.14 12.76
C GLY A 177 14.37 -12.55 12.53
N VAL A 178 13.07 -12.68 12.34
CA VAL A 178 12.38 -13.96 12.06
C VAL A 178 12.19 -14.14 10.56
N ASP A 179 12.36 -15.36 10.06
CA ASP A 179 11.96 -15.71 8.70
C ASP A 179 10.45 -16.03 8.65
N TRP A 180 9.66 -15.06 8.25
CA TRP A 180 8.22 -15.19 8.14
C TRP A 180 7.74 -16.11 7.01
N ASN A 181 8.64 -16.57 6.12
CA ASN A 181 8.30 -17.54 5.06
C ASN A 181 8.00 -18.94 5.62
N VAL A 182 8.39 -19.22 6.86
CA VAL A 182 8.08 -20.50 7.51
C VAL A 182 6.59 -20.66 7.81
N VAL A 183 5.83 -19.55 7.89
CA VAL A 183 4.39 -19.58 8.13
C VAL A 183 3.67 -20.05 6.86
N PRO A 184 2.94 -21.18 6.89
CA PRO A 184 2.18 -21.67 5.73
C PRO A 184 1.20 -20.61 5.21
N LYS A 185 1.08 -20.48 3.90
CA LYS A 185 0.21 -19.49 3.27
C LYS A 185 -1.26 -19.62 3.66
N SER A 186 -1.74 -20.85 3.88
CA SER A 186 -3.10 -21.10 4.39
C SER A 186 -3.32 -20.54 5.80
N ILE A 187 -2.34 -20.69 6.69
CA ILE A 187 -2.38 -20.11 8.04
C ILE A 187 -2.29 -18.58 7.95
N SER A 188 -1.37 -18.06 7.13
CA SER A 188 -1.23 -16.61 6.90
C SER A 188 -2.54 -15.97 6.44
N PHE A 189 -3.26 -16.62 5.52
CA PHE A 189 -4.54 -16.14 5.01
C PHE A 189 -5.61 -16.05 6.11
N GLU A 190 -5.84 -17.14 6.83
CA GLU A 190 -6.87 -17.15 7.89
C GLU A 190 -6.52 -16.18 9.03
N CYS A 191 -5.25 -16.11 9.43
CA CYS A 191 -4.78 -15.16 10.43
C CYS A 191 -4.97 -13.70 10.00
N TYR A 192 -4.63 -13.38 8.75
CA TYR A 192 -4.85 -12.05 8.19
C TYR A 192 -6.34 -11.66 8.23
N ARG A 193 -7.23 -12.58 7.81
CA ARG A 193 -8.68 -12.34 7.83
C ARG A 193 -9.25 -12.17 9.24
N ILE A 194 -8.73 -12.91 10.21
CA ILE A 194 -9.11 -12.74 11.62
C ILE A 194 -8.70 -11.34 12.12
N VAL A 195 -7.46 -10.90 11.79
CA VAL A 195 -7.00 -9.56 12.16
C VAL A 195 -7.86 -8.49 11.51
N GLN A 196 -8.16 -8.62 10.20
CA GLN A 196 -9.04 -7.68 9.50
C GLN A 196 -10.41 -7.54 10.19
N GLU A 197 -11.04 -8.66 10.54
CA GLU A 197 -12.34 -8.65 11.22
C GLU A 197 -12.25 -8.02 12.61
N ALA A 198 -11.20 -8.35 13.39
CA ALA A 198 -11.00 -7.79 14.71
C ALA A 198 -10.76 -6.27 14.68
N VAL A 199 -9.88 -5.81 13.78
CA VAL A 199 -9.60 -4.37 13.58
C VAL A 199 -10.83 -3.63 13.06
N SER A 200 -11.57 -4.23 12.09
CA SER A 200 -12.82 -3.65 11.59
C SER A 200 -13.86 -3.48 12.71
N ASN A 201 -13.94 -4.46 13.63
CA ASN A 201 -14.81 -4.38 14.78
C ASN A 201 -14.38 -3.25 15.75
N ALA A 202 -13.07 -3.10 15.99
CA ALA A 202 -12.54 -2.01 16.79
C ALA A 202 -12.87 -0.64 16.17
N VAL A 203 -12.61 -0.46 14.88
CA VAL A 203 -12.89 0.79 14.14
C VAL A 203 -14.38 1.13 14.16
N LYS A 204 -15.26 0.14 13.92
CA LYS A 204 -16.70 0.39 13.77
C LYS A 204 -17.43 0.54 15.10
N TYR A 205 -16.99 -0.20 16.12
CA TYR A 205 -17.82 -0.37 17.33
C TYR A 205 -17.15 0.06 18.63
N ALA A 206 -15.81 0.07 18.70
CA ALA A 206 -15.13 0.31 19.96
C ALA A 206 -15.10 1.79 20.37
N GLY A 207 -15.00 2.71 19.41
CA GLY A 207 -14.73 4.13 19.70
C GLY A 207 -13.39 4.30 20.41
N SER A 208 -12.39 3.50 20.02
CA SER A 208 -11.05 3.46 20.60
C SER A 208 -10.20 4.64 20.13
N THR A 209 -9.22 5.02 20.95
CA THR A 209 -8.17 5.97 20.57
C THR A 209 -6.92 5.26 20.07
N CYS A 210 -6.70 4.01 20.46
CA CYS A 210 -5.58 3.19 20.03
C CYS A 210 -6.06 1.78 19.66
N ILE A 211 -5.55 1.28 18.51
CA ILE A 211 -5.70 -0.11 18.10
C ILE A 211 -4.29 -0.68 17.92
N GLN A 212 -3.99 -1.75 18.65
CA GLN A 212 -2.69 -2.40 18.66
C GLN A 212 -2.79 -3.77 17.99
N VAL A 213 -1.88 -4.04 17.05
CA VAL A 213 -1.72 -5.35 16.41
C VAL A 213 -0.30 -5.82 16.66
N GLU A 214 -0.14 -6.98 17.30
CA GLU A 214 1.15 -7.60 17.55
C GLU A 214 1.22 -8.96 16.87
N LEU A 215 2.35 -9.26 16.24
CA LEU A 215 2.64 -10.53 15.58
C LEU A 215 3.94 -11.10 16.15
N VAL A 216 3.86 -12.24 16.78
CA VAL A 216 5.00 -12.90 17.44
C VAL A 216 5.16 -14.31 16.90
N LEU A 217 6.39 -14.67 16.53
CA LEU A 217 6.73 -16.03 16.15
C LEU A 217 7.94 -16.50 16.98
N GLU A 218 7.71 -17.50 17.82
CA GLU A 218 8.72 -18.11 18.68
C GLU A 218 8.58 -19.63 18.67
N ASN A 219 9.65 -20.35 18.37
CA ASN A 219 9.68 -21.83 18.42
C ASN A 219 8.53 -22.53 17.68
N ASN A 220 8.15 -22.05 16.49
CA ASN A 220 7.00 -22.52 15.70
C ASN A 220 5.63 -22.19 16.32
N ASP A 221 5.56 -21.38 17.35
CA ASP A 221 4.32 -20.88 17.91
C ASP A 221 4.07 -19.45 17.38
N LEU A 222 3.04 -19.31 16.54
CA LEU A 222 2.59 -18.05 15.98
C LEU A 222 1.51 -17.48 16.87
N SER A 223 1.77 -16.32 17.48
CA SER A 223 0.84 -15.59 18.32
C SER A 223 0.48 -14.25 17.67
N ILE A 224 -0.80 -13.95 17.61
CA ILE A 224 -1.33 -12.67 17.12
C ILE A 224 -2.21 -12.06 18.20
N LEU A 225 -1.97 -10.80 18.52
CA LEU A 225 -2.78 -10.01 19.41
C LEU A 225 -3.37 -8.83 18.67
N VAL A 226 -4.69 -8.64 18.79
CA VAL A 226 -5.39 -7.41 18.42
C VAL A 226 -6.04 -6.84 19.65
N ALA A 227 -5.69 -5.62 20.04
CA ALA A 227 -6.22 -4.96 21.21
C ALA A 227 -6.72 -3.54 20.89
N ASP A 228 -7.81 -3.14 21.51
CA ASP A 228 -8.33 -1.77 21.49
C ASP A 228 -8.59 -1.26 22.90
N ASP A 229 -8.48 0.05 23.10
CA ASP A 229 -8.76 0.76 24.35
C ASP A 229 -10.19 1.32 24.43
N GLY A 230 -11.09 0.84 23.58
CA GLY A 230 -12.43 1.37 23.44
C GLY A 230 -13.41 0.96 24.54
N LYS A 231 -14.70 1.07 24.24
CA LYS A 231 -15.77 0.83 25.24
C LYS A 231 -15.93 -0.63 25.66
N GLY A 232 -15.33 -1.58 24.95
CA GLY A 232 -15.52 -3.00 25.21
C GLY A 232 -16.98 -3.45 25.20
N PHE A 233 -17.23 -4.68 25.61
CA PHE A 233 -18.57 -5.26 25.71
C PHE A 233 -18.66 -6.34 26.80
N ASP A 234 -19.88 -6.68 27.17
CA ASP A 234 -20.17 -7.70 28.18
C ASP A 234 -20.17 -9.08 27.52
N MET A 235 -19.17 -9.88 27.84
CA MET A 235 -19.00 -11.25 27.30
C MET A 235 -20.10 -12.23 27.76
N SER A 236 -20.80 -11.93 28.86
CA SER A 236 -21.89 -12.80 29.37
C SER A 236 -23.16 -12.69 28.52
N LYS A 237 -23.37 -11.59 27.84
CA LYS A 237 -24.45 -11.42 26.89
C LYS A 237 -24.05 -12.10 25.60
N LYS A 238 -24.74 -13.21 25.24
CA LYS A 238 -24.51 -13.93 23.98
C LYS A 238 -24.39 -12.92 22.82
N THR A 239 -23.17 -12.56 22.48
CA THR A 239 -22.86 -11.72 21.33
C THR A 239 -23.05 -12.56 20.07
N LYS A 240 -24.27 -12.53 19.51
CA LYS A 240 -24.63 -13.21 18.25
C LYS A 240 -24.06 -12.46 17.02
N GLY A 241 -22.99 -11.70 17.17
CA GLY A 241 -22.36 -11.00 16.06
C GLY A 241 -21.77 -11.98 15.06
N ILE A 242 -22.12 -11.80 13.78
CA ILE A 242 -21.57 -12.62 12.69
C ILE A 242 -20.06 -12.57 12.70
N GLY A 243 -19.45 -11.41 12.94
CA GLY A 243 -18.02 -11.21 12.93
C GLY A 243 -17.24 -12.06 13.94
N LEU A 244 -17.70 -12.11 15.20
CA LEU A 244 -17.08 -12.97 16.21
C LEU A 244 -17.18 -14.45 15.79
N ARG A 245 -18.34 -14.88 15.34
CA ARG A 245 -18.52 -16.26 14.87
C ARG A 245 -17.56 -16.60 13.72
N THR A 246 -17.35 -15.66 12.78
CA THR A 246 -16.39 -15.81 11.67
C THR A 246 -14.96 -15.97 12.18
N ILE A 247 -14.56 -15.19 13.20
CA ILE A 247 -13.24 -15.31 13.83
C ILE A 247 -13.01 -16.72 14.36
N TRP A 248 -13.98 -17.28 15.10
CA TRP A 248 -13.87 -18.65 15.66
C TRP A 248 -13.81 -19.72 14.56
N GLN A 249 -14.65 -19.61 13.55
CA GLN A 249 -14.65 -20.56 12.42
C GLN A 249 -13.32 -20.58 11.67
N ARG A 250 -12.74 -19.38 11.42
CA ARG A 250 -11.44 -19.26 10.76
C ARG A 250 -10.30 -19.82 11.62
N ALA A 251 -10.31 -19.54 12.91
CA ALA A 251 -9.34 -20.07 13.85
C ALA A 251 -9.40 -21.61 13.90
N GLU A 252 -10.60 -22.19 13.96
CA GLU A 252 -10.79 -23.64 13.92
C GLU A 252 -10.23 -24.27 12.64
N THR A 253 -10.34 -23.58 11.49
CA THR A 253 -9.81 -24.05 10.21
C THR A 253 -8.31 -24.29 10.22
N VAL A 254 -7.56 -23.50 10.98
CA VAL A 254 -6.10 -23.60 11.11
C VAL A 254 -5.64 -24.23 12.42
N GLY A 255 -6.56 -24.74 13.23
CA GLY A 255 -6.26 -25.31 14.53
C GLY A 255 -5.75 -24.30 15.56
N ALA A 256 -6.11 -23.03 15.41
CA ALA A 256 -5.69 -21.97 16.29
C ALA A 256 -6.55 -21.90 17.57
N GLU A 257 -5.91 -21.62 18.69
CA GLU A 257 -6.59 -21.29 19.95
C GLU A 257 -6.92 -19.79 19.96
N VAL A 258 -8.15 -19.46 20.41
CA VAL A 258 -8.65 -18.09 20.47
C VAL A 258 -8.96 -17.71 21.90
N GLU A 259 -8.33 -16.67 22.38
CA GLU A 259 -8.63 -16.03 23.66
C GLU A 259 -9.21 -14.64 23.41
N LEU A 260 -10.46 -14.41 23.81
CA LEU A 260 -11.12 -13.12 23.71
C LEU A 260 -11.43 -12.61 25.13
N VAL A 261 -10.95 -11.40 25.42
CA VAL A 261 -11.23 -10.73 26.71
C VAL A 261 -11.80 -9.35 26.41
N SER A 262 -13.00 -9.08 26.91
CA SER A 262 -13.61 -7.75 26.83
C SER A 262 -14.46 -7.47 28.07
N SER A 263 -14.50 -6.21 28.46
CA SER A 263 -15.36 -5.74 29.54
C SER A 263 -15.81 -4.32 29.26
N PRO A 264 -17.01 -3.91 29.67
CA PRO A 264 -17.47 -2.53 29.48
C PRO A 264 -16.48 -1.50 30.05
N GLY A 265 -16.04 -0.55 29.22
CA GLY A 265 -15.09 0.51 29.55
C GLY A 265 -13.62 0.09 29.62
N LYS A 266 -13.26 -1.14 29.21
CA LYS A 266 -11.88 -1.65 29.26
C LYS A 266 -11.35 -2.12 27.90
N GLY A 267 -12.04 -1.80 26.80
CA GLY A 267 -11.67 -2.23 25.47
C GLY A 267 -11.85 -3.73 25.21
N THR A 268 -11.23 -4.21 24.14
CA THR A 268 -11.25 -5.61 23.74
C THR A 268 -9.84 -6.10 23.44
N ARG A 269 -9.54 -7.34 23.78
CA ARG A 269 -8.29 -8.03 23.46
C ARG A 269 -8.63 -9.39 22.87
N LEU A 270 -8.21 -9.61 21.64
CA LEU A 270 -8.28 -10.88 20.93
C LEU A 270 -6.86 -11.42 20.77
N LYS A 271 -6.58 -12.59 21.29
CA LYS A 271 -5.33 -13.31 21.11
C LYS A 271 -5.59 -14.61 20.39
N ILE A 272 -4.73 -14.93 19.42
CA ILE A 272 -4.77 -16.17 18.62
C ILE A 272 -3.40 -16.81 18.73
N ASN A 273 -3.36 -18.12 19.01
CA ASN A 273 -2.14 -18.89 18.99
C ASN A 273 -2.32 -20.07 18.04
N VAL A 274 -1.36 -20.29 17.17
CA VAL A 274 -1.35 -21.43 16.24
C VAL A 274 0.04 -22.00 16.11
N LEU A 275 0.14 -23.32 16.22
CA LEU A 275 1.39 -24.04 16.01
C LEU A 275 1.59 -24.25 14.49
N ILE A 276 2.77 -23.87 13.97
CA ILE A 276 3.11 -23.96 12.54
C ILE A 276 4.11 -25.07 12.25
#